data_e721c93e016248e5209364b8a24d0d7a
#
_entry.id   e721c93e016248e5209364b8a24d0d7a
#
_cell.length_a   1.000
_cell.length_b   1.000
_cell.length_c   1.000
_cell.angle_alpha   90.00
_cell.angle_beta   90.00
_cell.angle_gamma   90.00
#
_symmetry.space_group_name_H-M   'P 1'
#
loop_
_entity.id
_entity.type
_entity.pdbx_description
1 polymer ?
#
loop_
_entity_poly.entity_id
_entity_poly.type
_entity_poly.pdbx_seq_one_letter_code
_entity_poly.pdbx_strand_id
1 'polypeptide(L)'
;RGLGDVYKRQVRRVLAYSKDLMCVENTFETGAEGKLHHHPHTQITYVVSGVFEFNIDGEIKTVKAGDTMLKLNGVEHGCVCKERGILLDIFNPMREDFV
;
A
#
# COMPACT_ATOMS: atom_id res chain seq x y z
N ARG A 1 -1.37 0.70 17.50
CA ARG A 1 -1.80 0.84 16.56
C ARG A 1 -2.15 -0.24 15.88
N GLY A 2 -1.86 -0.83 15.50
CA GLY A 2 -2.19 -2.00 15.14
C GLY A 2 -3.08 -2.20 14.09
N LEU A 3 -4.00 -2.99 14.32
CA LEU A 3 -4.83 -3.38 13.38
C LEU A 3 -5.75 -2.39 13.05
N GLY A 4 -5.91 -1.48 13.56
CA GLY A 4 -6.86 -0.61 13.23
C GLY A 4 -6.68 -0.15 11.94
N ASP A 5 -7.57 0.29 11.36
CA ASP A 5 -7.37 0.83 10.20
C ASP A 5 -7.16 2.24 10.37
N VAL A 6 -6.22 2.78 9.75
CA VAL A 6 -6.01 4.16 9.66
C VAL A 6 -7.11 4.76 8.89
N TYR A 7 -7.65 4.05 7.91
CA TYR A 7 -8.76 4.49 7.12
C TYR A 7 -9.83 3.45 7.21
N LYS A 8 -11.07 3.86 7.19
CA LYS A 8 -12.16 2.93 7.21
C LYS A 8 -12.06 1.99 6.05
N ARG A 9 -12.45 0.77 6.27
CA ARG A 9 -12.59 -0.22 5.20
C ARG A 9 -11.23 -0.72 4.70
N GLN A 10 -10.22 -0.57 5.52
CA GLN A 10 -8.89 -1.06 5.22
C GLN A 10 -8.32 -1.72 6.46
N VAL A 11 -7.71 -2.88 6.32
CA VAL A 11 -7.04 -3.56 7.43
C VAL A 11 -5.59 -3.78 7.05
N ARG A 12 -4.69 -3.37 7.93
CA ARG A 12 -3.26 -3.52 7.73
C ARG A 12 -2.71 -4.57 8.65
N ARG A 13 -1.88 -5.46 8.12
CA ARG A 13 -1.24 -6.48 8.93
C ARG A 13 0.24 -6.56 8.58
N VAL A 14 1.10 -6.32 9.55
CA VAL A 14 2.55 -6.43 9.36
C VAL A 14 2.89 -7.91 9.39
N LEU A 15 3.50 -8.41 8.31
CA LEU A 15 3.80 -9.82 8.20
C LEU A 15 5.20 -10.16 8.72
N ALA A 16 6.18 -9.39 8.32
CA ALA A 16 7.56 -9.63 8.74
C ALA A 16 8.37 -8.36 8.51
N TYR A 17 9.36 -8.14 9.34
CA TYR A 17 10.22 -6.98 9.12
C TYR A 17 11.54 -7.10 9.89
N SER A 18 12.49 -6.33 9.43
CA SER A 18 13.73 -6.06 10.14
C SER A 18 13.94 -4.56 10.01
N LYS A 19 15.08 -4.09 10.46
CA LYS A 19 15.37 -2.66 10.39
C LYS A 19 15.28 -2.12 8.97
N ASP A 20 15.72 -2.88 7.99
CA ASP A 20 15.87 -2.38 6.64
C ASP A 20 14.80 -2.85 5.68
N LEU A 21 13.88 -3.70 6.11
CA LEU A 21 12.91 -4.25 5.20
C LEU A 21 11.63 -4.64 5.94
N MET A 22 10.50 -4.39 5.33
CA MET A 22 9.22 -4.72 5.95
C MET A 22 8.22 -5.16 4.89
N CYS A 23 7.47 -6.20 5.19
CA CYS A 23 6.40 -6.67 4.32
C CYS A 23 5.07 -6.53 5.05
N VAL A 24 4.12 -5.85 4.43
CA VAL A 24 2.82 -5.54 5.03
C VAL A 24 1.72 -5.98 4.08
N GLU A 25 0.68 -6.60 4.63
CA GLU A 25 -0.48 -6.98 3.86
C GLU A 25 -1.61 -6.00 4.17
N ASN A 26 -2.18 -5.41 3.15
CA ASN A 26 -3.29 -4.47 3.30
C ASN A 26 -4.51 -5.00 2.56
N THR A 27 -5.62 -5.17 3.27
CA THR A 27 -6.88 -5.62 2.69
C THR A 27 -7.80 -4.41 2.58
N PHE A 28 -8.37 -4.22 1.39
CA PHE A 28 -9.23 -3.07 1.13
C PHE A 28 -10.62 -3.55 0.72
N GLU A 29 -11.64 -2.91 1.27
CA GLU A 29 -12.99 -3.09 0.76
C GLU A 29 -13.19 -2.20 -0.46
N THR A 30 -14.14 -2.54 -1.30
CA THR A 30 -14.45 -1.73 -2.47
C THR A 30 -14.77 -0.30 -2.07
N GLY A 31 -14.16 0.65 -2.74
CA GLY A 31 -14.34 2.07 -2.46
C GLY A 31 -13.40 2.64 -1.43
N ALA A 32 -12.66 1.79 -0.72
CA ALA A 32 -11.71 2.29 0.27
C ALA A 32 -10.58 3.04 -0.43
N GLU A 33 -10.03 4.02 0.24
CA GLU A 33 -8.98 4.85 -0.32
C GLU A 33 -7.74 4.81 0.52
N GLY A 34 -6.58 4.75 -0.13
CA GLY A 34 -5.32 5.10 0.49
C GLY A 34 -5.02 6.51 0.06
N LYS A 35 -5.11 7.48 0.99
CA LYS A 35 -4.98 8.88 0.62
C LYS A 35 -3.63 9.20 0.05
N LEU A 36 -3.57 10.21 -0.82
CA LEU A 36 -2.31 10.69 -1.33
C LEU A 36 -1.41 11.10 -0.18
N HIS A 37 -0.20 10.59 -0.19
CA HIS A 37 0.79 10.90 0.83
C HIS A 37 2.17 10.59 0.30
N HIS A 38 3.19 10.95 1.06
CA HIS A 38 4.56 10.59 0.74
C HIS A 38 5.28 10.25 2.05
N HIS A 39 6.34 9.48 1.94
CA HIS A 39 7.11 9.08 3.11
C HIS A 39 8.54 8.77 2.64
N PRO A 40 9.52 8.82 3.56
CA PRO A 40 10.92 8.61 3.20
C PRO A 40 11.26 7.13 3.10
N HIS A 41 10.56 6.43 2.22
CA HIS A 41 10.74 5.00 2.03
C HIS A 41 10.64 4.70 0.54
N THR A 42 11.37 3.69 0.12
CA THR A 42 11.15 3.13 -1.20
C THR A 42 10.23 1.93 -1.00
N GLN A 43 9.23 1.80 -1.84
CA GLN A 43 8.19 0.83 -1.63
C GLN A 43 7.87 0.09 -2.91
N ILE A 44 7.69 -1.23 -2.81
CA ILE A 44 7.12 -2.01 -3.90
C ILE A 44 5.76 -2.49 -3.43
N THR A 45 4.76 -2.35 -4.28
CA THR A 45 3.43 -2.87 -4.02
C THR A 45 3.14 -3.98 -5.02
N TYR A 46 2.69 -5.12 -4.53
CA TYR A 46 2.28 -6.24 -5.37
C TYR A 46 0.78 -6.45 -5.16
N VAL A 47 0.02 -6.49 -6.25
CA VAL A 47 -1.43 -6.70 -6.16
C VAL A 47 -1.70 -8.20 -6.07
N VAL A 48 -2.18 -8.67 -4.94
CA VAL A 48 -2.50 -10.07 -4.73
C VAL A 48 -3.86 -10.37 -5.34
N SER A 49 -4.83 -9.50 -5.11
CA SER A 49 -6.19 -9.68 -5.63
C SER A 49 -6.89 -8.35 -5.74
N GLY A 50 -7.98 -8.31 -6.45
CA GLY A 50 -8.79 -7.11 -6.60
C GLY A 50 -8.33 -6.20 -7.72
N VAL A 51 -8.93 -5.02 -7.79
CA VAL A 51 -8.61 -4.01 -8.80
C VAL A 51 -8.45 -2.68 -8.10
N PHE A 52 -7.38 -1.97 -8.41
CA PHE A 52 -7.08 -0.70 -7.77
C PHE A 52 -6.72 0.34 -8.81
N GLU A 53 -7.02 1.60 -8.50
CA GLU A 53 -6.57 2.71 -9.31
C GLU A 53 -5.53 3.45 -8.49
N PHE A 54 -4.31 3.49 -8.97
CA PHE A 54 -3.21 4.16 -8.27
C PHE A 54 -2.87 5.48 -8.92
N ASN A 55 -2.54 6.44 -8.07
CA ASN A 55 -2.00 7.71 -8.50
C ASN A 55 -0.58 7.75 -7.96
N ILE A 56 0.41 7.74 -8.83
CA ILE A 56 1.81 7.80 -8.44
C ILE A 56 2.42 9.00 -9.15
N ASP A 57 2.79 10.01 -8.37
CA ASP A 57 3.39 11.22 -8.90
C ASP A 57 2.50 11.85 -9.99
N GLY A 58 1.19 11.82 -9.79
CA GLY A 58 0.23 12.40 -10.72
C GLY A 58 -0.22 11.49 -11.84
N GLU A 59 0.42 10.36 -12.01
CA GLU A 59 0.05 9.44 -13.08
C GLU A 59 -0.93 8.40 -12.54
N ILE A 60 -2.06 8.25 -13.20
CA ILE A 60 -3.11 7.34 -12.76
C ILE A 60 -3.07 6.06 -13.58
N LYS A 61 -3.11 4.92 -12.90
CA LYS A 61 -3.02 3.64 -13.54
C LYS A 61 -3.92 2.63 -12.84
N THR A 62 -4.64 1.83 -13.62
CA THR A 62 -5.45 0.75 -13.06
C THR A 62 -4.58 -0.52 -13.02
N VAL A 63 -4.58 -1.19 -11.89
CA VAL A 63 -3.78 -2.39 -11.67
C VAL A 63 -4.66 -3.51 -11.11
N LYS A 64 -4.23 -4.75 -11.33
CA LYS A 64 -4.97 -5.92 -10.91
C LYS A 64 -4.00 -7.00 -10.47
N ALA A 65 -4.52 -8.14 -10.05
CA ALA A 65 -3.71 -9.24 -9.53
C ALA A 65 -2.51 -9.54 -10.42
N GLY A 66 -1.35 -9.62 -9.80
CA GLY A 66 -0.10 -9.89 -10.49
C GLY A 66 0.68 -8.66 -10.90
N ASP A 67 0.08 -7.47 -10.81
CA ASP A 67 0.79 -6.24 -11.15
C ASP A 67 1.63 -5.74 -9.98
N THR A 68 2.70 -5.04 -10.30
CA THR A 68 3.56 -4.44 -9.26
C THR A 68 3.82 -2.98 -9.59
N MET A 69 4.12 -2.21 -8.56
CA MET A 69 4.44 -0.80 -8.71
C MET A 69 5.61 -0.46 -7.83
N LEU A 70 6.55 0.32 -8.36
CA LEU A 70 7.67 0.83 -7.59
C LEU A 70 7.39 2.29 -7.24
N LYS A 71 7.52 2.62 -5.98
CA LYS A 71 7.32 3.98 -5.49
C LYS A 71 8.61 4.42 -4.84
N LEU A 72 9.30 5.37 -5.48
CA LEU A 72 10.58 5.82 -4.99
C LEU A 72 10.44 6.68 -3.74
N ASN A 73 11.51 6.81 -3.01
CA ASN A 73 11.55 7.59 -1.79
C ASN A 73 10.96 8.97 -2.00
N GLY A 74 9.97 9.30 -1.19
CA GLY A 74 9.38 10.63 -1.20
C GLY A 74 8.33 10.87 -2.27
N VAL A 75 8.08 9.92 -3.16
CA VAL A 75 7.11 10.17 -4.21
C VAL A 75 5.70 10.15 -3.64
N GLU A 76 4.89 11.09 -4.07
CA GLU A 76 3.50 11.14 -3.62
C GLU A 76 2.69 10.06 -4.31
N HIS A 77 1.91 9.32 -3.56
CA HIS A 77 1.10 8.25 -4.10
C HIS A 77 -0.15 8.00 -3.27
N GLY A 78 -1.13 7.40 -3.89
CA GLY A 78 -2.36 6.99 -3.22
C GLY A 78 -3.15 6.07 -4.13
N CYS A 79 -4.24 5.54 -3.63
CA CYS A 79 -5.04 4.61 -4.42
C CYS A 79 -6.50 4.61 -4.02
N VAL A 80 -7.31 4.06 -4.92
CA VAL A 80 -8.73 3.78 -4.64
C VAL A 80 -8.94 2.31 -4.99
N CYS A 81 -9.58 1.57 -4.10
CA CYS A 81 -9.91 0.17 -4.35
C CYS A 81 -11.18 0.11 -5.17
N LYS A 82 -11.09 -0.35 -6.41
CA LYS A 82 -12.25 -0.44 -7.28
C LYS A 82 -12.99 -1.76 -7.07
N GLU A 83 -12.28 -2.81 -6.76
CA GLU A 83 -12.86 -4.10 -6.41
C GLU A 83 -12.06 -4.64 -5.24
N ARG A 84 -12.74 -5.06 -4.19
CA ARG A 84 -12.14 -5.57 -2.97
C ARG A 84 -10.90 -6.39 -3.25
N GLY A 85 -9.85 -6.15 -2.53
CA GLY A 85 -8.61 -6.85 -2.80
C GLY A 85 -7.54 -6.68 -1.74
N ILE A 86 -6.41 -7.28 -2.04
CA ILE A 86 -5.28 -7.34 -1.12
C ILE A 86 -4.03 -6.85 -1.83
N LEU A 87 -3.30 -5.99 -1.15
CA LEU A 87 -1.99 -5.52 -1.60
C LEU A 87 -0.93 -6.00 -0.64
N LEU A 88 0.24 -6.36 -1.17
CA LEU A 88 1.43 -6.54 -0.34
C LEU A 88 2.31 -5.34 -0.59
N ASP A 89 2.70 -4.68 0.50
CA ASP A 89 3.58 -3.52 0.42
C ASP A 89 4.91 -3.87 1.07
N ILE A 90 5.99 -3.65 0.36
CA ILE A 90 7.33 -3.96 0.84
C ILE A 90 8.10 -2.66 0.92
N PHE A 91 8.59 -2.34 2.12
CA PHE A 91 9.24 -1.06 2.40
C PHE A 91 10.70 -1.21 2.72
N ASN A 92 11.50 -0.25 2.30
CA ASN A 92 12.89 -0.10 2.69
C ASN A 92 13.11 1.37 3.02
N PRO A 93 13.47 1.72 4.25
CA PRO A 93 13.55 0.85 5.43
C PRO A 93 12.16 0.52 5.98
N MET A 94 12.11 -0.13 7.13
CA MET A 94 10.83 -0.47 7.73
C MET A 94 10.10 0.80 8.17
N ARG A 95 8.78 0.70 8.25
CA ARG A 95 7.91 1.79 8.71
C ARG A 95 7.76 1.68 10.20
N GLU A 96 8.46 2.55 10.95
CA GLU A 96 8.38 2.51 12.40
C GLU A 96 7.00 2.82 12.91
N ASP A 97 6.24 3.60 12.17
CA ASP A 97 4.89 3.97 12.57
C ASP A 97 3.90 2.80 12.45
N PHE A 98 4.33 1.66 11.86
CA PHE A 98 3.46 0.50 11.77
C PHE A 98 3.67 -0.51 12.91
N VAL A 99 4.70 -0.32 13.71
CA VAL A 99 5.01 -1.28 14.79
C VAL A 99 5.09 -0.63 16.17
#